data_7c08af61d402baa02e8d92bafbf240a9
#
_entry.id   7c08af61d402baa02e8d92bafbf240a9
#
_cell.length_a   1.000
_cell.length_b   1.000
_cell.length_c   1.000
_cell.angle_alpha   90.00
_cell.angle_beta   90.00
_cell.angle_gamma   90.00
#
_symmetry.space_group_name_H-M   'P 1'
#
loop_
_entity.id
_entity.type
_entity.pdbx_description
1 polymer ?
#
loop_
_entity_poly.entity_id
_entity_poly.type
_entity_poly.pdbx_seq_one_letter_code
_entity_poly.pdbx_strand_id
1 'polypeptide(L)'
;MQQDDFLPTLAAYLIETARLNDGKAASERDLAGHFAVSRGQLREALAILEAMQVIERRAKSGIYVNGGVSGIEAMSFFARCGLPLENRQIFEAVEVRKIHEIKAAELAASRATEENFDRLRDVLARSEVRLRAGKGLDELDQEFHLEIVRATQNTVFVTICTSFYALSQNRLKVYFRSAERNERSHQEHLQIFDALLRRDAALSSALMVSHLRGAMSYWSELLDAPATGGSAEGAAR
;
A
#
# COMPACT_ATOMS: atom_id res chain seq x y z
N MET A 1 11.33 25.05 -0.09
CA MET A 1 10.79 23.69 -0.11
C MET A 1 11.65 22.85 0.81
N GLN A 2 11.10 22.20 1.82
CA GLN A 2 11.88 21.33 2.69
C GLN A 2 12.37 20.13 1.86
N GLN A 3 13.54 19.58 2.19
CA GLN A 3 14.18 18.53 1.41
C GLN A 3 13.32 17.26 1.32
N ASP A 4 12.48 17.01 2.34
CA ASP A 4 11.59 15.86 2.41
C ASP A 4 10.44 15.89 1.40
N ASP A 5 10.04 17.07 0.92
CA ASP A 5 8.92 17.22 -0.04
C ASP A 5 9.40 17.27 -1.51
N PHE A 6 10.71 17.44 -1.74
CA PHE A 6 11.22 17.63 -3.11
C PHE A 6 11.17 16.36 -3.94
N LEU A 7 11.61 15.24 -3.39
CA LEU A 7 11.65 13.97 -4.13
C LEU A 7 10.26 13.49 -4.59
N PRO A 8 9.20 13.49 -3.73
CA PRO A 8 7.83 13.21 -4.14
C PRO A 8 7.31 14.15 -5.21
N THR A 9 7.55 15.45 -5.05
CA THR A 9 7.08 16.49 -5.98
C THR A 9 7.76 16.34 -7.35
N LEU A 10 9.06 16.06 -7.38
CA LEU A 10 9.80 15.79 -8.62
C LEU A 10 9.27 14.53 -9.31
N ALA A 11 9.04 13.44 -8.57
CA ALA A 11 8.52 12.20 -9.12
C ALA A 11 7.13 12.41 -9.76
N ALA A 12 6.21 13.09 -9.06
CA ALA A 12 4.88 13.41 -9.56
C ALA A 12 4.95 14.21 -10.87
N TYR A 13 5.75 15.27 -10.89
CA TYR A 13 5.94 16.11 -12.08
C TYR A 13 6.52 15.34 -13.26
N LEU A 14 7.52 14.48 -13.03
CA LEU A 14 8.12 13.66 -14.09
C LEU A 14 7.11 12.69 -14.68
N ILE A 15 6.32 12.02 -13.85
CA ILE A 15 5.30 11.06 -14.29
C ILE A 15 4.22 11.76 -15.12
N GLU A 16 3.72 12.90 -14.64
CA GLU A 16 2.67 13.66 -15.31
C GLU A 16 3.15 14.19 -16.66
N THR A 17 4.31 14.83 -16.70
CA THR A 17 4.84 15.46 -17.93
C THR A 17 5.33 14.44 -18.94
N ALA A 18 5.87 13.31 -18.52
CA ALA A 18 6.34 12.26 -19.41
C ALA A 18 5.19 11.56 -20.15
N ARG A 19 4.00 11.46 -19.55
CA ARG A 19 2.78 10.93 -20.22
C ARG A 19 2.44 11.71 -21.50
N LEU A 20 2.76 13.00 -21.55
CA LEU A 20 2.50 13.88 -22.69
C LEU A 20 3.62 13.87 -23.74
N ASN A 21 4.79 13.24 -23.44
CA ASN A 21 6.00 13.29 -24.24
C ASN A 21 6.63 11.89 -24.46
N ASP A 22 5.84 10.89 -24.75
CA ASP A 22 6.29 9.50 -25.04
C ASP A 22 7.26 8.95 -23.96
N GLY A 23 7.00 9.25 -22.70
CA GLY A 23 7.80 8.85 -21.57
C GLY A 23 9.04 9.69 -21.33
N LYS A 24 9.36 10.68 -22.16
CA LYS A 24 10.54 11.52 -22.03
C LYS A 24 10.30 12.71 -21.09
N ALA A 25 11.16 12.88 -20.11
CA ALA A 25 11.16 14.01 -19.19
C ALA A 25 11.95 15.21 -19.73
N ALA A 26 11.76 16.38 -19.12
CA ALA A 26 12.55 17.58 -19.39
C ALA A 26 14.03 17.39 -19.02
N SER A 27 14.91 18.26 -19.56
CA SER A 27 16.35 18.18 -19.27
C SER A 27 16.65 18.53 -17.81
N GLU A 28 17.80 18.03 -17.26
CA GLU A 28 18.28 18.41 -15.92
C GLU A 28 18.33 19.92 -15.71
N ARG A 29 18.68 20.68 -16.76
CA ARG A 29 18.74 22.15 -16.68
C ARG A 29 17.36 22.76 -16.48
N ASP A 30 16.39 22.28 -17.23
CA ASP A 30 15.03 22.81 -17.21
C ASP A 30 14.31 22.40 -15.91
N LEU A 31 14.54 21.16 -15.43
CA LEU A 31 14.05 20.70 -14.14
C LEU A 31 14.65 21.50 -12.97
N ALA A 32 15.97 21.75 -12.97
CA ALA A 32 16.59 22.56 -11.94
C ALA A 32 16.04 23.99 -11.91
N GLY A 33 15.77 24.58 -13.08
CA GLY A 33 15.11 25.87 -13.21
C GLY A 33 13.67 25.87 -12.72
N HIS A 34 12.89 24.85 -13.12
CA HIS A 34 11.49 24.72 -12.74
C HIS A 34 11.28 24.62 -11.22
N PHE A 35 12.10 23.80 -10.56
CA PHE A 35 12.02 23.61 -9.11
C PHE A 35 12.84 24.59 -8.28
N ALA A 36 13.59 25.49 -8.92
CA ALA A 36 14.50 26.42 -8.27
C ALA A 36 15.49 25.74 -7.28
N VAL A 37 16.03 24.58 -7.69
CA VAL A 37 17.01 23.79 -6.91
C VAL A 37 18.38 23.79 -7.59
N SER A 38 19.44 23.52 -6.81
CA SER A 38 20.76 23.33 -7.36
C SER A 38 20.83 22.08 -8.23
N ARG A 39 21.73 22.07 -9.23
CA ARG A 39 21.98 20.89 -10.06
C ARG A 39 22.44 19.67 -9.24
N GLY A 40 23.15 19.90 -8.13
CA GLY A 40 23.56 18.83 -7.22
C GLY A 40 22.37 18.14 -6.56
N GLN A 41 21.48 18.94 -5.95
CA GLN A 41 20.25 18.43 -5.33
C GLN A 41 19.34 17.69 -6.33
N LEU A 42 19.19 18.25 -7.55
CA LEU A 42 18.42 17.56 -8.59
C LEU A 42 19.04 16.21 -8.97
N ARG A 43 20.35 16.15 -9.17
CA ARG A 43 21.04 14.90 -9.55
C ARG A 43 20.96 13.83 -8.48
N GLU A 44 21.02 14.22 -7.20
CA GLU A 44 20.82 13.32 -6.07
C GLU A 44 19.41 12.73 -6.09
N ALA A 45 18.38 13.57 -6.23
CA ALA A 45 17.01 13.12 -6.34
C ALA A 45 16.78 12.23 -7.57
N LEU A 46 17.32 12.58 -8.73
CA LEU A 46 17.24 11.75 -9.93
C LEU A 46 17.96 10.39 -9.75
N ALA A 47 19.09 10.35 -9.03
CA ALA A 47 19.78 9.10 -8.74
C ALA A 47 18.95 8.17 -7.85
N ILE A 48 18.23 8.73 -6.86
CA ILE A 48 17.29 7.98 -6.03
C ILE A 48 16.14 7.42 -6.89
N LEU A 49 15.52 8.23 -7.74
CA LEU A 49 14.43 7.80 -8.61
C LEU A 49 14.90 6.75 -9.63
N GLU A 50 16.14 6.84 -10.11
CA GLU A 50 16.75 5.84 -10.99
C GLU A 50 17.01 4.51 -10.26
N ALA A 51 17.56 4.57 -9.03
CA ALA A 51 17.74 3.38 -8.19
C ALA A 51 16.42 2.69 -7.85
N MET A 52 15.32 3.46 -7.70
CA MET A 52 13.96 2.96 -7.54
C MET A 52 13.31 2.50 -8.85
N GLN A 53 14.02 2.57 -9.98
CA GLN A 53 13.49 2.23 -11.31
C GLN A 53 12.27 3.07 -11.75
N VAL A 54 12.08 4.23 -11.17
CA VAL A 54 11.05 5.20 -11.58
C VAL A 54 11.41 5.85 -12.89
N ILE A 55 12.70 6.12 -13.07
CA ILE A 55 13.28 6.72 -14.28
C ILE A 55 14.47 5.91 -14.79
N GLU A 56 14.81 6.14 -16.04
CA GLU A 56 16.02 5.66 -16.69
C GLU A 56 16.75 6.86 -17.33
N ARG A 57 18.04 6.99 -17.11
CA ARG A 57 18.89 7.97 -17.80
C ARG A 57 19.58 7.31 -18.98
N ARG A 58 19.18 7.69 -20.20
CA ARG A 58 19.77 7.18 -21.44
C ARG A 58 20.85 8.13 -21.93
N ALA A 59 22.09 7.61 -22.11
CA ALA A 59 23.21 8.40 -22.56
C ALA A 59 22.90 9.15 -23.87
N LYS A 60 23.16 10.45 -23.91
CA LYS A 60 22.92 11.35 -25.06
C LYS A 60 21.43 11.49 -25.46
N SER A 61 20.49 10.85 -24.77
CA SER A 61 19.06 10.88 -25.11
C SER A 61 18.22 11.61 -24.06
N GLY A 62 18.57 11.51 -22.78
CA GLY A 62 17.89 12.22 -21.70
C GLY A 62 17.34 11.31 -20.60
N ILE A 63 16.34 11.81 -19.89
CA ILE A 63 15.67 11.15 -18.79
C ILE A 63 14.35 10.60 -19.33
N TYR A 64 14.05 9.35 -19.03
CA TYR A 64 12.78 8.69 -19.37
C TYR A 64 12.12 8.15 -18.11
N VAL A 65 10.81 8.33 -18.01
CA VAL A 65 10.01 7.70 -16.97
C VAL A 65 9.67 6.27 -17.41
N ASN A 66 9.92 5.31 -16.55
CA ASN A 66 9.58 3.92 -16.84
C ASN A 66 8.06 3.75 -16.84
N GLY A 67 7.46 3.56 -18.02
CA GLY A 67 6.03 3.32 -18.19
C GLY A 67 5.60 1.87 -17.92
N GLY A 68 6.53 1.02 -17.45
CA GLY A 68 6.32 -0.38 -17.17
C GLY A 68 6.15 -0.68 -15.69
N VAL A 69 6.23 -1.95 -15.33
CA VAL A 69 6.13 -2.41 -13.94
C VAL A 69 7.32 -1.83 -13.16
N SER A 70 7.06 -0.76 -12.44
CA SER A 70 8.00 -0.25 -11.44
C SER A 70 8.20 -1.33 -10.37
N GLY A 71 9.43 -1.47 -9.86
CA GLY A 71 9.69 -2.38 -8.74
C GLY A 71 8.81 -2.06 -7.53
N ILE A 72 8.64 -3.01 -6.62
CA ILE A 72 7.78 -2.84 -5.43
C ILE A 72 8.18 -1.63 -4.58
N GLU A 73 9.46 -1.26 -4.58
CA GLU A 73 10.00 -0.08 -3.91
C GLU A 73 9.43 1.21 -4.51
N ALA A 74 9.39 1.30 -5.84
CA ALA A 74 8.84 2.45 -6.53
C ALA A 74 7.31 2.55 -6.33
N MET A 75 6.60 1.43 -6.43
CA MET A 75 5.16 1.38 -6.13
C MET A 75 4.87 1.82 -4.69
N SER A 76 5.64 1.31 -3.73
CA SER A 76 5.53 1.69 -2.31
C SER A 76 5.84 3.17 -2.09
N PHE A 77 6.84 3.70 -2.78
CA PHE A 77 7.17 5.12 -2.75
C PHE A 77 6.01 5.97 -3.31
N PHE A 78 5.45 5.62 -4.47
CA PHE A 78 4.31 6.33 -5.05
C PHE A 78 3.10 6.33 -4.12
N ALA A 79 2.77 5.18 -3.53
CA ALA A 79 1.66 5.09 -2.59
C ALA A 79 1.86 6.01 -1.37
N ARG A 80 3.07 6.09 -0.80
CA ARG A 80 3.39 7.01 0.31
C ARG A 80 3.33 8.49 -0.09
N CYS A 81 3.68 8.79 -1.35
CA CYS A 81 3.58 10.15 -1.90
C CYS A 81 2.16 10.54 -2.30
N GLY A 82 1.17 9.66 -2.12
CA GLY A 82 -0.21 9.91 -2.53
C GLY A 82 -0.42 9.87 -4.04
N LEU A 83 0.55 9.37 -4.81
CA LEU A 83 0.40 9.21 -6.26
C LEU A 83 -0.55 8.03 -6.55
N PRO A 84 -1.53 8.21 -7.45
CA PRO A 84 -2.48 7.15 -7.73
C PRO A 84 -1.81 6.00 -8.47
N LEU A 85 -2.03 4.79 -7.97
CA LEU A 85 -1.78 3.57 -8.73
C LEU A 85 -2.88 3.39 -9.77
N GLU A 86 -2.57 2.75 -10.89
CA GLU A 86 -3.59 2.34 -11.85
C GLU A 86 -4.52 1.29 -11.24
N ASN A 87 -5.80 1.31 -11.61
CA ASN A 87 -6.79 0.37 -11.08
C ASN A 87 -6.31 -1.09 -11.20
N ARG A 88 -5.72 -1.44 -12.34
CA ARG A 88 -5.15 -2.78 -12.57
C ARG A 88 -4.08 -3.12 -11.55
N GLN A 89 -3.14 -2.22 -11.26
CA GLN A 89 -2.08 -2.43 -10.25
C GLN A 89 -2.64 -2.60 -8.84
N ILE A 90 -3.77 -1.94 -8.54
CA ILE A 90 -4.47 -2.11 -7.27
C ILE A 90 -5.00 -3.53 -7.15
N PHE A 91 -5.65 -4.07 -8.19
CA PHE A 91 -6.14 -5.46 -8.18
C PHE A 91 -5.02 -6.47 -8.04
N GLU A 92 -3.96 -6.32 -8.83
CA GLU A 92 -2.79 -7.19 -8.80
C GLU A 92 -2.11 -7.16 -7.42
N ALA A 93 -2.00 -5.99 -6.77
CA ALA A 93 -1.45 -5.87 -5.42
C ALA A 93 -2.35 -6.56 -4.37
N VAL A 94 -3.69 -6.47 -4.50
CA VAL A 94 -4.61 -7.17 -3.61
C VAL A 94 -4.54 -8.68 -3.79
N GLU A 95 -4.38 -9.16 -5.01
CA GLU A 95 -4.19 -10.59 -5.28
C GLU A 95 -2.90 -11.13 -4.63
N VAL A 96 -1.79 -10.42 -4.80
CA VAL A 96 -0.51 -10.78 -4.17
C VAL A 96 -0.62 -10.73 -2.64
N ARG A 97 -1.27 -9.71 -2.07
CA ARG A 97 -1.55 -9.63 -0.63
C ARG A 97 -2.27 -10.88 -0.15
N LYS A 98 -3.35 -11.30 -0.85
CA LYS A 98 -4.12 -12.48 -0.51
C LYS A 98 -3.27 -13.75 -0.46
N ILE A 99 -2.41 -13.97 -1.47
CA ILE A 99 -1.50 -15.11 -1.53
C ILE A 99 -0.57 -15.12 -0.30
N HIS A 100 0.02 -13.98 0.01
CA HIS A 100 0.96 -13.85 1.12
C HIS A 100 0.30 -14.06 2.49
N GLU A 101 -0.83 -13.42 2.74
CA GLU A 101 -1.48 -13.45 4.05
C GLU A 101 -2.11 -14.81 4.37
N ILE A 102 -2.69 -15.49 3.38
CA ILE A 102 -3.18 -16.86 3.56
C ILE A 102 -2.01 -17.78 3.94
N LYS A 103 -0.88 -17.68 3.25
CA LYS A 103 0.30 -18.49 3.58
C LYS A 103 0.94 -18.08 4.89
N ALA A 104 0.89 -16.79 5.23
CA ALA A 104 1.36 -16.32 6.53
C ALA A 104 0.54 -16.91 7.68
N ALA A 105 -0.79 -16.93 7.59
CA ALA A 105 -1.65 -17.53 8.62
C ALA A 105 -1.37 -19.03 8.81
N GLU A 106 -1.22 -19.78 7.72
CA GLU A 106 -0.85 -21.20 7.76
C GLU A 106 0.49 -21.42 8.49
N LEU A 107 1.53 -20.66 8.12
CA LEU A 107 2.87 -20.78 8.71
C LEU A 107 2.91 -20.28 10.15
N ALA A 108 2.21 -19.20 10.47
CA ALA A 108 2.14 -18.64 11.81
C ALA A 108 1.52 -19.63 12.80
N ALA A 109 0.49 -20.37 12.41
CA ALA A 109 -0.12 -21.39 13.28
C ALA A 109 0.91 -22.40 13.81
N SER A 110 1.91 -22.78 13.01
CA SER A 110 2.96 -23.72 13.42
C SER A 110 4.19 -23.08 14.07
N ARG A 111 4.46 -21.79 13.80
CA ARG A 111 5.73 -21.14 14.12
C ARG A 111 5.64 -20.02 15.15
N ALA A 112 4.43 -19.48 15.42
CA ALA A 112 4.24 -18.38 16.35
C ALA A 112 4.80 -18.70 17.74
N THR A 113 5.50 -17.74 18.32
CA THR A 113 5.96 -17.76 19.71
C THR A 113 4.91 -17.15 20.63
N GLU A 114 5.06 -17.33 21.95
CA GLU A 114 4.20 -16.66 22.93
C GLU A 114 4.27 -15.14 22.80
N GLU A 115 5.44 -14.59 22.50
CA GLU A 115 5.61 -13.16 22.24
C GLU A 115 4.78 -12.68 21.04
N ASN A 116 4.65 -13.49 19.97
CA ASN A 116 3.78 -13.16 18.85
C ASN A 116 2.30 -13.15 19.27
N PHE A 117 1.88 -14.12 20.09
CA PHE A 117 0.52 -14.14 20.61
C PHE A 117 0.22 -12.96 21.52
N ASP A 118 1.17 -12.53 22.34
CA ASP A 118 1.01 -11.34 23.20
C ASP A 118 0.83 -10.07 22.36
N ARG A 119 1.61 -9.91 21.28
CA ARG A 119 1.46 -8.78 20.37
C ARG A 119 0.13 -8.80 19.63
N LEU A 120 -0.31 -9.94 19.12
CA LEU A 120 -1.62 -10.08 18.47
C LEU A 120 -2.75 -9.76 19.45
N ARG A 121 -2.66 -10.22 20.71
CA ARG A 121 -3.63 -9.92 21.76
C ARG A 121 -3.69 -8.42 22.06
N ASP A 122 -2.55 -7.74 22.12
CA ASP A 122 -2.48 -6.30 22.31
C ASP A 122 -3.17 -5.54 21.16
N VAL A 123 -2.88 -5.91 19.90
CA VAL A 123 -3.52 -5.30 18.73
C VAL A 123 -5.05 -5.47 18.78
N LEU A 124 -5.54 -6.65 19.12
CA LEU A 124 -6.97 -6.93 19.23
C LEU A 124 -7.62 -6.12 20.38
N ALA A 125 -6.97 -6.01 21.52
CA ALA A 125 -7.46 -5.19 22.63
C ALA A 125 -7.54 -3.69 22.26
N ARG A 126 -6.53 -3.16 21.58
CA ARG A 126 -6.55 -1.77 21.06
C ARG A 126 -7.62 -1.57 20.00
N SER A 127 -7.88 -2.57 19.16
CA SER A 127 -8.94 -2.54 18.15
C SER A 127 -10.32 -2.44 18.81
N GLU A 128 -10.57 -3.21 19.86
CA GLU A 128 -11.83 -3.14 20.63
C GLU A 128 -12.04 -1.76 21.26
N VAL A 129 -10.99 -1.15 21.82
CA VAL A 129 -11.06 0.20 22.37
C VAL A 129 -11.40 1.24 21.28
N ARG A 130 -10.80 1.13 20.10
CA ARG A 130 -11.09 2.04 18.97
C ARG A 130 -12.53 1.86 18.47
N LEU A 131 -13.03 0.62 18.37
CA LEU A 131 -14.41 0.34 18.00
C LEU A 131 -15.42 1.00 18.94
N ARG A 132 -15.24 0.83 20.25
CA ARG A 132 -16.08 1.47 21.27
C ARG A 132 -16.05 3.01 21.18
N ALA A 133 -14.95 3.57 20.70
CA ALA A 133 -14.81 5.00 20.46
C ALA A 133 -15.33 5.47 19.09
N GLY A 134 -15.92 4.58 18.28
CA GLY A 134 -16.41 4.89 16.91
C GLY A 134 -15.30 5.26 15.92
N LYS A 135 -14.06 4.82 16.14
CA LYS A 135 -12.90 5.14 15.28
C LYS A 135 -12.58 3.99 14.33
N GLY A 136 -12.05 4.32 13.15
CA GLY A 136 -11.63 3.35 12.14
C GLY A 136 -10.46 2.47 12.59
N LEU A 137 -10.36 1.27 12.04
CA LEU A 137 -9.35 0.27 12.36
C LEU A 137 -8.22 0.17 11.34
N ASP A 138 -8.15 1.03 10.35
CA ASP A 138 -7.23 0.95 9.22
C ASP A 138 -5.76 0.66 9.60
N GLU A 139 -5.23 1.34 10.62
CA GLU A 139 -3.87 1.12 11.11
C GLU A 139 -3.73 -0.20 11.89
N LEU A 140 -4.71 -0.52 12.74
CA LEU A 140 -4.69 -1.73 13.57
C LEU A 140 -4.98 -2.99 12.76
N ASP A 141 -5.80 -2.89 11.70
CA ASP A 141 -5.98 -3.97 10.73
C ASP A 141 -4.64 -4.33 10.07
N GLN A 142 -3.94 -3.33 9.56
CA GLN A 142 -2.62 -3.55 8.97
C GLN A 142 -1.62 -4.13 9.98
N GLU A 143 -1.62 -3.63 11.22
CA GLU A 143 -0.75 -4.12 12.28
C GLU A 143 -1.04 -5.59 12.62
N PHE A 144 -2.33 -5.98 12.71
CA PHE A 144 -2.73 -7.37 12.94
C PHE A 144 -2.19 -8.33 11.88
N HIS A 145 -2.40 -8.00 10.62
CA HIS A 145 -1.89 -8.81 9.51
C HIS A 145 -0.37 -8.88 9.50
N LEU A 146 0.31 -7.77 9.78
CA LEU A 146 1.78 -7.76 9.82
C LEU A 146 2.32 -8.58 11.01
N GLU A 147 1.64 -8.61 12.16
CA GLU A 147 2.04 -9.48 13.28
C GLU A 147 1.87 -10.97 12.92
N ILE A 148 0.84 -11.36 12.15
CA ILE A 148 0.73 -12.73 11.62
C ILE A 148 1.92 -13.05 10.70
N VAL A 149 2.32 -12.11 9.84
CA VAL A 149 3.50 -12.31 8.98
C VAL A 149 4.78 -12.45 9.82
N ARG A 150 4.96 -11.65 10.88
CA ARG A 150 6.09 -11.76 11.82
C ARG A 150 6.09 -13.12 12.53
N ALA A 151 4.90 -13.63 12.88
CA ALA A 151 4.75 -14.94 13.52
C ALA A 151 5.18 -16.12 12.61
N THR A 152 5.39 -15.90 11.32
CA THR A 152 6.00 -16.92 10.43
C THR A 152 7.47 -17.19 10.72
N GLN A 153 8.14 -16.36 11.52
CA GLN A 153 9.59 -16.41 11.83
C GLN A 153 10.48 -16.31 10.58
N ASN A 154 9.98 -15.69 9.49
CA ASN A 154 10.71 -15.51 8.25
C ASN A 154 10.92 -14.01 7.96
N THR A 155 12.09 -13.49 8.28
CA THR A 155 12.42 -12.06 8.14
C THR A 155 12.37 -11.55 6.71
N VAL A 156 12.72 -12.39 5.72
CA VAL A 156 12.62 -12.04 4.29
C VAL A 156 11.14 -11.88 3.91
N PHE A 157 10.29 -12.79 4.38
CA PHE A 157 8.85 -12.72 4.12
C PHE A 157 8.24 -11.46 4.77
N VAL A 158 8.65 -11.12 5.99
CA VAL A 158 8.24 -9.85 6.66
C VAL A 158 8.63 -8.65 5.81
N THR A 159 9.85 -8.59 5.28
CA THR A 159 10.31 -7.47 4.44
C THR A 159 9.47 -7.32 3.19
N ILE A 160 9.20 -8.41 2.47
CA ILE A 160 8.35 -8.41 1.27
C ILE A 160 6.94 -7.91 1.61
N CYS A 161 6.29 -8.47 2.62
CA CYS A 161 4.93 -8.10 3.00
C CYS A 161 4.83 -6.64 3.46
N THR A 162 5.82 -6.14 4.20
CA THR A 162 5.85 -4.73 4.65
C THR A 162 5.81 -3.76 3.46
N SER A 163 6.55 -4.06 2.39
CA SER A 163 6.51 -3.26 1.17
C SER A 163 5.13 -3.26 0.51
N PHE A 164 4.44 -4.41 0.49
CA PHE A 164 3.06 -4.51 -0.02
C PHE A 164 2.04 -3.76 0.84
N TYR A 165 2.20 -3.76 2.17
CA TYR A 165 1.29 -3.01 3.04
C TYR A 165 1.34 -1.50 2.79
N ALA A 166 2.49 -0.96 2.42
CA ALA A 166 2.61 0.44 2.03
C ALA A 166 1.67 0.80 0.85
N LEU A 167 1.45 -0.14 -0.09
CA LEU A 167 0.52 0.05 -1.21
C LEU A 167 -0.95 0.12 -0.78
N SER A 168 -1.28 -0.42 0.39
CA SER A 168 -2.66 -0.59 0.85
C SER A 168 -3.17 0.54 1.74
N GLN A 169 -2.31 1.40 2.28
CA GLN A 169 -2.67 2.38 3.31
C GLN A 169 -3.84 3.28 2.94
N ASN A 170 -3.83 3.88 1.75
CA ASN A 170 -4.89 4.79 1.33
C ASN A 170 -6.24 4.06 1.14
N ARG A 171 -6.20 2.81 0.69
CA ARG A 171 -7.38 1.97 0.51
C ARG A 171 -7.99 1.58 1.85
N LEU A 172 -7.19 1.18 2.81
CA LEU A 172 -7.66 0.81 4.14
C LEU A 172 -8.42 1.96 4.80
N LYS A 173 -7.91 3.20 4.70
CA LYS A 173 -8.63 4.38 5.20
C LYS A 173 -10.02 4.55 4.59
N VAL A 174 -10.20 4.23 3.31
CA VAL A 174 -11.51 4.28 2.66
C VAL A 174 -12.40 3.11 3.09
N TYR A 175 -11.85 1.91 3.16
CA TYR A 175 -12.57 0.71 3.57
C TYR A 175 -13.12 0.84 5.00
N PHE A 176 -12.32 1.30 5.94
CA PHE A 176 -12.64 1.42 7.36
C PHE A 176 -13.43 2.69 7.75
N ARG A 177 -13.97 3.44 6.78
CA ARG A 177 -14.97 4.48 7.05
C ARG A 177 -16.32 3.92 7.52
N SER A 178 -16.64 2.67 7.21
CA SER A 178 -17.89 2.01 7.62
C SER A 178 -17.72 1.37 8.99
N ALA A 179 -18.61 1.72 9.93
CA ALA A 179 -18.66 1.10 11.25
C ALA A 179 -18.91 -0.42 11.17
N GLU A 180 -19.79 -0.85 10.27
CA GLU A 180 -20.11 -2.27 10.05
C GLU A 180 -18.87 -3.05 9.60
N ARG A 181 -18.07 -2.50 8.67
CA ARG A 181 -16.85 -3.17 8.22
C ARG A 181 -15.77 -3.23 9.31
N ASN A 182 -15.67 -2.20 10.16
CA ASN A 182 -14.79 -2.22 11.32
C ASN A 182 -15.15 -3.36 12.27
N GLU A 183 -16.43 -3.44 12.65
CA GLU A 183 -16.92 -4.49 13.55
C GLU A 183 -16.70 -5.89 12.98
N ARG A 184 -17.10 -6.08 11.72
CA ARG A 184 -16.93 -7.36 11.02
C ARG A 184 -15.46 -7.79 10.94
N SER A 185 -14.55 -6.87 10.55
CA SER A 185 -13.12 -7.16 10.47
C SER A 185 -12.57 -7.59 11.82
N HIS A 186 -12.95 -6.89 12.89
CA HIS A 186 -12.51 -7.24 14.25
C HIS A 186 -12.98 -8.64 14.68
N GLN A 187 -14.24 -8.99 14.41
CA GLN A 187 -14.78 -10.31 14.74
C GLN A 187 -14.06 -11.43 13.95
N GLU A 188 -13.79 -11.19 12.67
CA GLU A 188 -13.02 -12.12 11.83
C GLU A 188 -11.56 -12.26 12.34
N HIS A 189 -10.92 -11.18 12.79
CA HIS A 189 -9.59 -11.21 13.42
C HIS A 189 -9.56 -12.03 14.71
N LEU A 190 -10.58 -11.92 15.57
CA LEU A 190 -10.71 -12.75 16.77
C LEU A 190 -10.79 -14.25 16.44
N GLN A 191 -11.54 -14.61 15.37
CA GLN A 191 -11.63 -16.01 14.92
C GLN A 191 -10.29 -16.53 14.37
N ILE A 192 -9.58 -15.71 13.58
CA ILE A 192 -8.24 -16.05 13.08
C ILE A 192 -7.27 -16.26 14.25
N PHE A 193 -7.29 -15.35 15.23
CA PHE A 193 -6.42 -15.44 16.40
C PHE A 193 -6.70 -16.71 17.24
N ASP A 194 -7.96 -17.09 17.44
CA ASP A 194 -8.33 -18.33 18.11
C ASP A 194 -7.81 -19.58 17.37
N ALA A 195 -7.91 -19.61 16.05
CA ALA A 195 -7.36 -20.69 15.24
C ALA A 195 -5.82 -20.76 15.33
N LEU A 196 -5.13 -19.62 15.37
CA LEU A 196 -3.68 -19.53 15.58
C LEU A 196 -3.27 -20.06 16.96
N LEU A 197 -4.00 -19.69 18.03
CA LEU A 197 -3.78 -20.21 19.38
C LEU A 197 -3.93 -21.73 19.46
N ARG A 198 -4.88 -22.30 18.72
CA ARG A 198 -5.09 -23.75 18.62
C ARG A 198 -4.04 -24.44 17.74
N ARG A 199 -3.13 -23.68 17.13
CA ARG A 199 -2.14 -24.22 16.18
C ARG A 199 -2.78 -24.92 14.97
N ASP A 200 -4.03 -24.57 14.62
CA ASP A 200 -4.75 -25.14 13.49
C ASP A 200 -4.41 -24.37 12.20
N ALA A 201 -3.43 -24.86 11.46
CA ALA A 201 -2.95 -24.23 10.24
C ALA A 201 -4.03 -24.23 9.13
N ALA A 202 -4.83 -25.30 9.02
CA ALA A 202 -5.87 -25.41 8.01
C ALA A 202 -7.00 -24.42 8.28
N LEU A 203 -7.47 -24.34 9.52
CA LEU A 203 -8.51 -23.40 9.93
C LEU A 203 -8.01 -21.94 9.83
N SER A 204 -6.79 -21.64 10.27
CA SER A 204 -6.20 -20.30 10.17
C SER A 204 -6.15 -19.81 8.72
N SER A 205 -5.72 -20.67 7.81
CA SER A 205 -5.67 -20.40 6.37
C SER A 205 -7.08 -20.17 5.80
N ALA A 206 -8.06 -21.04 6.13
CA ALA A 206 -9.43 -20.93 5.65
C ALA A 206 -10.13 -19.66 6.13
N LEU A 207 -9.94 -19.28 7.39
CA LEU A 207 -10.47 -18.03 7.96
C LEU A 207 -9.84 -16.80 7.30
N MET A 208 -8.53 -16.81 7.05
CA MET A 208 -7.86 -15.74 6.32
C MET A 208 -8.39 -15.60 4.89
N VAL A 209 -8.65 -16.71 4.18
CA VAL A 209 -9.31 -16.69 2.85
C VAL A 209 -10.67 -16.01 2.92
N SER A 210 -11.49 -16.36 3.92
CA SER A 210 -12.82 -15.77 4.10
C SER A 210 -12.75 -14.28 4.39
N HIS A 211 -11.88 -13.88 5.30
CA HIS A 211 -11.65 -12.51 5.71
C HIS A 211 -11.25 -11.61 4.52
N LEU A 212 -10.25 -12.03 3.75
CA LEU A 212 -9.74 -11.25 2.61
C LEU A 212 -10.73 -11.19 1.44
N ARG A 213 -11.68 -12.13 1.33
CA ARG A 213 -12.71 -12.11 0.28
C ARG A 213 -13.63 -10.89 0.43
N GLY A 214 -14.01 -10.53 1.64
CA GLY A 214 -14.86 -9.37 1.90
C GLY A 214 -14.24 -8.06 1.39
N ALA A 215 -12.95 -7.87 1.59
CA ALA A 215 -12.23 -6.71 1.08
C ALA A 215 -12.15 -6.72 -0.46
N MET A 216 -11.94 -7.87 -1.09
CA MET A 216 -11.89 -7.98 -2.56
C MET A 216 -13.22 -7.63 -3.21
N SER A 217 -14.34 -8.16 -2.70
CA SER A 217 -15.68 -7.84 -3.23
C SER A 217 -15.96 -6.34 -3.19
N TYR A 218 -15.63 -5.69 -2.08
CA TYR A 218 -15.76 -4.24 -1.95
C TYR A 218 -14.97 -3.46 -3.01
N TRP A 219 -13.73 -3.87 -3.28
CA TRP A 219 -12.90 -3.18 -4.27
C TRP A 219 -13.36 -3.46 -5.70
N SER A 220 -13.82 -4.67 -6.02
CA SER A 220 -14.43 -4.95 -7.32
C SER A 220 -15.64 -4.04 -7.56
N GLU A 221 -16.55 -3.97 -6.61
CA GLU A 221 -17.75 -3.13 -6.72
C GLU A 221 -17.39 -1.63 -6.88
N LEU A 222 -16.38 -1.14 -6.15
CA LEU A 222 -15.99 0.26 -6.18
C LEU A 222 -15.27 0.65 -7.48
N LEU A 223 -14.44 -0.23 -8.04
CA LEU A 223 -13.62 0.04 -9.22
C LEU A 223 -14.37 -0.29 -10.53
N ASP A 224 -15.33 -1.20 -10.50
CA ASP A 224 -16.24 -1.50 -11.62
C ASP A 224 -17.44 -0.53 -11.69
N ALA A 225 -17.67 0.28 -10.65
CA ALA A 225 -18.69 1.31 -10.68
C ALA A 225 -18.33 2.36 -11.76
N PRO A 226 -19.25 2.67 -12.70
CA PRO A 226 -19.02 3.72 -13.68
C PRO A 226 -18.68 5.02 -12.93
N ALA A 227 -17.62 5.70 -13.37
CA ALA A 227 -17.20 6.98 -12.80
C ALA A 227 -18.44 7.90 -12.76
N THR A 228 -19.01 8.09 -11.59
CA THR A 228 -20.12 9.03 -11.40
C THR A 228 -19.59 10.40 -11.73
N GLY A 229 -19.93 10.87 -12.92
CA GLY A 229 -19.56 12.18 -13.42
C GLY A 229 -19.95 13.26 -12.40
N GLY A 230 -18.96 13.83 -11.78
CA GLY A 230 -19.11 15.11 -11.08
C GLY A 230 -19.45 16.16 -12.11
N SER A 231 -20.73 16.34 -12.38
CA SER A 231 -21.25 17.49 -13.12
C SER A 231 -20.98 18.74 -12.27
N ALA A 232 -19.89 19.41 -12.59
CA ALA A 232 -19.70 20.82 -12.25
C ALA A 232 -20.60 21.64 -13.18
N GLU A 233 -21.89 21.71 -12.88
CA GLU A 233 -22.80 22.71 -13.44
C GLU A 233 -23.48 23.46 -12.30
N GLY A 234 -23.26 24.77 -12.29
CA GLY A 234 -24.18 25.67 -11.60
C GLY A 234 -23.57 26.65 -10.63
N ALA A 235 -22.83 27.63 -11.15
CA ALA A 235 -22.82 28.96 -10.52
C ALA A 235 -22.51 30.05 -11.57
N ALA A 236 -23.49 30.32 -12.42
CA ALA A 236 -23.55 31.57 -13.16
C ALA A 236 -25.02 32.08 -13.05
N ARG A 237 -25.27 32.90 -12.07
CA ARG A 237 -26.18 34.07 -12.11
C ARG A 237 -25.97 34.92 -10.87
#